data_b966537e1cd99808e1f8a14990c87c3c
#
_entry.id   b966537e1cd99808e1f8a14990c87c3c
#
_cell.length_a   1.000
_cell.length_b   1.000
_cell.length_c   1.000
_cell.angle_alpha   90.00
_cell.angle_beta   90.00
_cell.angle_gamma   90.00
#
_symmetry.space_group_name_H-M   'P 1'
#
loop_
_entity.id
_entity.type
_entity.pdbx_description
1 polymer ?
#
loop_
_entity_poly.entity_id
_entity_poly.type
_entity_poly.pdbx_seq_one_letter_code
_entity_poly.pdbx_strand_id
1 'polypeptide(L)'
;KGVEKMSVARSLIYRYLAYSMEMKKEEDQAEEYYRMAADIAIQNDNDAVAERVFKDMAEFNWNRGNFEQAEMSYWHEIRCLLSLYGFYNKKTIACLNNIAQAITKQDAVYWQVILRCFEFVYVLSSDNEEYKQSHQSASNGIGTSIEHLKQEDESFDDQNYRIDLESAVIVLMDYTISLGMYNTTHQLYISFLEEIAANSGITVDGYYQISLRRITMDAVLDNPHRVITAGLNLLQKAESQPPSDEIKSQIEITIANAYCDTTQYHKALPLYETNLTYEPNLIVPLAKCYNALSHPQEALQMLGNAIEQDPSISTLPEFDKVLGKILLDTGHIKEALDAFNRYEADKTDTGISPMTIHKALALYLSGSEMDATQLVHSAMKLLKDESNDLLYRISIGIELIDYMFQTGNIEQAEKLIDQLHGLLEELPDSMQEPYNARIVA
;
A
#
# COMPACT_ATOMS: atom_id res chain seq x y z
N LYS A 1 -22.36 -0.52 26.18
CA LYS A 1 -21.86 -1.35 27.32
C LYS A 1 -22.47 -2.75 27.39
N GLY A 2 -23.76 -3.00 27.06
CA GLY A 2 -24.36 -4.35 27.08
C GLY A 2 -23.98 -5.18 25.87
N VAL A 3 -24.01 -4.60 24.66
CA VAL A 3 -23.64 -5.24 23.39
C VAL A 3 -22.15 -5.57 23.36
N GLU A 4 -21.31 -4.68 23.84
CA GLU A 4 -19.85 -4.82 23.93
C GLU A 4 -19.43 -6.00 24.85
N LYS A 5 -20.11 -6.15 26.00
CA LYS A 5 -19.87 -7.32 26.87
C LYS A 5 -20.29 -8.64 26.24
N MET A 6 -21.36 -8.65 25.44
CA MET A 6 -21.80 -9.85 24.71
C MET A 6 -20.82 -10.23 23.60
N SER A 7 -20.24 -9.26 22.90
CA SER A 7 -19.28 -9.53 21.83
C SER A 7 -17.97 -10.08 22.38
N VAL A 8 -17.42 -9.50 23.46
CA VAL A 8 -16.26 -10.05 24.17
C VAL A 8 -16.50 -11.51 24.62
N ALA A 9 -17.65 -11.77 25.21
CA ALA A 9 -18.00 -13.13 25.61
C ALA A 9 -18.07 -14.10 24.43
N ARG A 10 -18.63 -13.67 23.28
CA ARG A 10 -18.68 -14.48 22.05
C ARG A 10 -17.28 -14.79 21.51
N SER A 11 -16.39 -13.79 21.44
CA SER A 11 -15.01 -14.02 21.02
C SER A 11 -14.30 -15.05 21.92
N LEU A 12 -14.43 -14.92 23.23
CA LEU A 12 -13.87 -15.89 24.17
C LEU A 12 -14.48 -17.29 24.03
N ILE A 13 -15.80 -17.40 23.80
CA ILE A 13 -16.46 -18.69 23.54
C ILE A 13 -15.87 -19.36 22.28
N TYR A 14 -15.75 -18.62 21.17
CA TYR A 14 -15.16 -19.19 19.96
C TYR A 14 -13.69 -19.58 20.16
N ARG A 15 -12.90 -18.80 20.89
CA ARG A 15 -11.55 -19.16 21.28
C ARG A 15 -11.51 -20.49 22.05
N TYR A 16 -12.39 -20.71 23.01
CA TYR A 16 -12.48 -21.98 23.75
C TYR A 16 -12.98 -23.14 22.89
N LEU A 17 -13.90 -22.88 21.97
CA LEU A 17 -14.33 -23.89 21.00
C LEU A 17 -13.17 -24.29 20.08
N ALA A 18 -12.40 -23.33 19.58
CA ALA A 18 -11.20 -23.59 18.78
C ALA A 18 -10.23 -24.51 19.52
N TYR A 19 -9.85 -24.15 20.75
CA TYR A 19 -8.99 -25.00 21.60
C TYR A 19 -9.58 -26.40 21.82
N SER A 20 -10.90 -26.51 22.04
CA SER A 20 -11.56 -27.81 22.19
C SER A 20 -11.49 -28.66 20.92
N MET A 21 -11.59 -28.06 19.73
CA MET A 21 -11.47 -28.77 18.44
C MET A 21 -10.01 -29.15 18.15
N GLU A 22 -9.05 -28.29 18.48
CA GLU A 22 -7.62 -28.61 18.45
C GLU A 22 -7.31 -29.86 19.28
N MET A 23 -7.80 -29.92 20.52
CA MET A 23 -7.62 -31.10 21.38
C MET A 23 -8.28 -32.38 20.83
N LYS A 24 -9.33 -32.26 20.00
CA LYS A 24 -9.96 -33.36 19.28
C LYS A 24 -9.30 -33.69 17.95
N LYS A 25 -8.30 -32.92 17.53
CA LYS A 25 -7.65 -32.99 16.22
C LYS A 25 -8.60 -32.69 15.04
N GLU A 26 -9.63 -31.88 15.28
CA GLU A 26 -10.56 -31.36 14.27
C GLU A 26 -10.03 -30.00 13.79
N GLU A 27 -8.92 -30.04 13.03
CA GLU A 27 -8.05 -28.89 12.76
C GLU A 27 -8.77 -27.80 11.96
N ASP A 28 -9.55 -28.17 10.93
CA ASP A 28 -10.27 -27.20 10.10
C ASP A 28 -11.33 -26.42 10.90
N GLN A 29 -12.01 -27.11 11.83
CA GLN A 29 -12.98 -26.45 12.71
C GLN A 29 -12.28 -25.56 13.76
N ALA A 30 -11.12 -25.99 14.26
CA ALA A 30 -10.34 -25.18 15.17
C ALA A 30 -9.91 -23.86 14.51
N GLU A 31 -9.40 -23.91 13.28
CA GLU A 31 -9.00 -22.75 12.51
C GLU A 31 -10.17 -21.79 12.25
N GLU A 32 -11.32 -22.32 11.85
CA GLU A 32 -12.54 -21.53 11.63
C GLU A 32 -12.97 -20.81 12.92
N TYR A 33 -12.98 -21.50 14.05
CA TYR A 33 -13.35 -20.87 15.32
C TYR A 33 -12.32 -19.83 15.80
N TYR A 34 -11.02 -20.05 15.58
CA TYR A 34 -10.01 -19.02 15.87
C TYR A 34 -10.23 -17.78 15.02
N ARG A 35 -10.50 -17.93 13.72
CA ARG A 35 -10.82 -16.81 12.83
C ARG A 35 -12.05 -16.04 13.28
N MET A 36 -13.15 -16.74 13.59
CA MET A 36 -14.36 -16.11 14.12
C MET A 36 -14.10 -15.34 15.43
N ALA A 37 -13.27 -15.89 16.31
CA ALA A 37 -12.91 -15.23 17.57
C ALA A 37 -12.10 -13.95 17.31
N ALA A 38 -11.15 -13.97 16.37
CA ALA A 38 -10.32 -12.84 15.99
C ALA A 38 -11.16 -11.71 15.36
N ASP A 39 -12.01 -12.06 14.39
CA ASP A 39 -12.88 -11.10 13.70
C ASP A 39 -13.77 -10.34 14.70
N ILE A 40 -14.37 -11.06 15.63
CA ILE A 40 -15.23 -10.43 16.67
C ILE A 40 -14.39 -9.52 17.59
N ALA A 41 -13.17 -9.92 17.95
CA ALA A 41 -12.31 -9.12 18.82
C ALA A 41 -11.86 -7.83 18.13
N ILE A 42 -11.50 -7.91 16.85
CA ILE A 42 -11.10 -6.75 16.03
C ILE A 42 -12.28 -5.79 15.84
N GLN A 43 -13.46 -6.30 15.45
CA GLN A 43 -14.66 -5.48 15.22
C GLN A 43 -15.11 -4.70 16.45
N ASN A 44 -14.67 -5.12 17.65
CA ASN A 44 -15.02 -4.46 18.90
C ASN A 44 -13.85 -3.71 19.54
N ASP A 45 -12.78 -3.45 18.81
CA ASP A 45 -11.56 -2.75 19.27
C ASP A 45 -11.04 -3.27 20.60
N ASN A 46 -11.10 -4.61 20.82
CA ASN A 46 -10.71 -5.22 22.08
C ASN A 46 -9.34 -5.91 21.96
N ASP A 47 -8.27 -5.12 21.99
CA ASP A 47 -6.91 -5.59 21.85
C ASP A 47 -6.52 -6.64 22.90
N ALA A 48 -7.07 -6.57 24.13
CA ALA A 48 -6.76 -7.55 25.19
C ALA A 48 -7.34 -8.94 24.91
N VAL A 49 -8.45 -9.04 24.19
CA VAL A 49 -9.03 -10.30 23.72
C VAL A 49 -8.37 -10.74 22.44
N ALA A 50 -8.15 -9.81 21.50
CA ALA A 50 -7.49 -10.07 20.22
C ALA A 50 -6.07 -10.62 20.42
N GLU A 51 -5.27 -10.05 21.35
CA GLU A 51 -3.93 -10.56 21.72
C GLU A 51 -3.96 -12.04 22.05
N ARG A 52 -4.89 -12.44 22.91
CA ARG A 52 -4.98 -13.86 23.34
C ARG A 52 -5.40 -14.78 22.20
N VAL A 53 -6.31 -14.35 21.35
CA VAL A 53 -6.77 -15.13 20.20
C VAL A 53 -5.64 -15.30 19.19
N PHE A 54 -4.96 -14.20 18.81
CA PHE A 54 -3.87 -14.26 17.85
C PHE A 54 -2.68 -15.07 18.35
N LYS A 55 -2.37 -14.98 19.65
CA LYS A 55 -1.35 -15.83 20.26
C LYS A 55 -1.69 -17.32 20.12
N ASP A 56 -2.91 -17.72 20.47
CA ASP A 56 -3.33 -19.12 20.36
C ASP A 56 -3.35 -19.58 18.88
N MET A 57 -3.79 -18.71 17.95
CA MET A 57 -3.73 -18.98 16.50
C MET A 57 -2.29 -19.19 16.01
N ALA A 58 -1.38 -18.36 16.48
CA ALA A 58 0.03 -18.47 16.11
C ALA A 58 0.62 -19.80 16.61
N GLU A 59 0.38 -20.16 17.89
CA GLU A 59 0.83 -21.42 18.48
C GLU A 59 0.20 -22.64 17.76
N PHE A 60 -1.09 -22.58 17.43
CA PHE A 60 -1.80 -23.60 16.68
C PHE A 60 -1.18 -23.83 15.29
N ASN A 61 -0.97 -22.75 14.52
CA ASN A 61 -0.36 -22.83 13.20
C ASN A 61 1.11 -23.28 13.25
N TRP A 62 1.87 -22.82 14.26
CA TRP A 62 3.24 -23.26 14.50
C TRP A 62 3.33 -24.79 14.71
N ASN A 63 2.47 -25.33 15.56
CA ASN A 63 2.44 -26.76 15.88
C ASN A 63 2.08 -27.65 14.67
N ARG A 64 1.38 -27.08 13.69
CA ARG A 64 1.04 -27.75 12.42
C ARG A 64 2.14 -27.61 11.36
N GLY A 65 3.16 -26.77 11.58
CA GLY A 65 4.17 -26.45 10.60
C GLY A 65 3.72 -25.41 9.57
N ASN A 66 2.58 -24.73 9.80
CA ASN A 66 2.05 -23.65 8.94
C ASN A 66 2.72 -22.31 9.35
N PHE A 67 4.01 -22.19 9.05
CA PHE A 67 4.83 -21.08 9.57
C PHE A 67 4.44 -19.72 9.02
N GLU A 68 3.96 -19.62 7.78
CA GLU A 68 3.43 -18.37 7.21
C GLU A 68 2.19 -17.89 7.97
N GLN A 69 1.25 -18.78 8.28
CA GLN A 69 0.05 -18.43 9.05
C GLN A 69 0.36 -18.13 10.51
N ALA A 70 1.38 -18.80 11.07
CA ALA A 70 1.88 -18.51 12.41
C ALA A 70 2.49 -17.08 12.44
N GLU A 71 3.31 -16.73 11.47
CA GLU A 71 3.89 -15.40 11.33
C GLU A 71 2.81 -14.32 11.23
N MET A 72 1.84 -14.49 10.33
CA MET A 72 0.72 -13.54 10.16
C MET A 72 -0.02 -13.33 11.49
N SER A 73 -0.25 -14.40 12.24
CA SER A 73 -0.89 -14.34 13.56
C SER A 73 -0.02 -13.58 14.58
N TYR A 74 1.31 -13.80 14.59
CA TYR A 74 2.23 -13.04 15.43
C TYR A 74 2.28 -11.55 15.08
N TRP A 75 2.20 -11.17 13.79
CA TRP A 75 2.10 -9.77 13.39
C TRP A 75 0.80 -9.10 13.87
N HIS A 76 -0.31 -9.81 13.92
CA HIS A 76 -1.54 -9.33 14.56
C HIS A 76 -1.41 -9.25 16.08
N GLU A 77 -0.76 -10.24 16.72
CA GLU A 77 -0.47 -10.23 18.15
C GLU A 77 0.40 -9.02 18.53
N ILE A 78 1.49 -8.74 17.77
CA ILE A 78 2.39 -7.62 18.07
C ILE A 78 1.66 -6.28 18.01
N ARG A 79 0.72 -6.07 17.07
CA ARG A 79 -0.12 -4.89 17.03
C ARG A 79 -0.87 -4.68 18.35
N CYS A 80 -1.52 -5.74 18.85
CA CYS A 80 -2.25 -5.67 20.11
C CYS A 80 -1.32 -5.44 21.31
N LEU A 81 -0.16 -6.10 21.33
CA LEU A 81 0.83 -5.95 22.40
C LEU A 81 1.42 -4.54 22.45
N LEU A 82 1.73 -3.94 21.29
CA LEU A 82 2.22 -2.57 21.20
C LEU A 82 1.15 -1.57 21.67
N SER A 83 -0.11 -1.78 21.31
CA SER A 83 -1.23 -0.94 21.78
C SER A 83 -1.44 -1.04 23.30
N LEU A 84 -1.29 -2.23 23.87
CA LEU A 84 -1.58 -2.49 25.29
C LEU A 84 -0.41 -2.18 26.23
N TYR A 85 0.81 -2.45 25.79
CA TYR A 85 1.98 -2.54 26.67
C TYR A 85 3.22 -1.83 26.13
N GLY A 86 3.24 -1.45 24.87
CA GLY A 86 4.40 -0.86 24.21
C GLY A 86 5.55 -1.82 23.89
N PHE A 87 6.67 -1.26 23.46
CA PHE A 87 7.87 -2.01 23.10
C PHE A 87 8.60 -2.64 24.32
N TYR A 88 8.69 -1.92 25.43
CA TYR A 88 9.44 -2.35 26.62
C TYR A 88 8.67 -3.36 27.47
N ASN A 89 8.02 -4.32 26.84
CA ASN A 89 7.24 -5.36 27.51
C ASN A 89 7.74 -6.76 27.15
N LYS A 90 7.80 -7.65 28.12
CA LYS A 90 8.26 -9.04 27.93
C LYS A 90 7.50 -9.79 26.83
N LYS A 91 6.19 -9.59 26.73
CA LYS A 91 5.37 -10.24 25.71
C LYS A 91 5.70 -9.72 24.32
N THR A 92 5.89 -8.40 24.19
CA THR A 92 6.29 -7.76 22.93
C THR A 92 7.65 -8.28 22.46
N ILE A 93 8.62 -8.33 23.36
CA ILE A 93 9.95 -8.89 23.10
C ILE A 93 9.87 -10.37 22.68
N ALA A 94 9.06 -11.17 23.36
CA ALA A 94 8.86 -12.58 23.02
C ALA A 94 8.18 -12.76 21.66
N CYS A 95 7.17 -11.94 21.36
CA CYS A 95 6.46 -11.97 20.07
C CYS A 95 7.39 -11.62 18.90
N LEU A 96 8.22 -10.57 19.01
CA LEU A 96 9.24 -10.23 17.99
C LEU A 96 10.20 -11.39 17.74
N ASN A 97 10.64 -12.07 18.78
CA ASN A 97 11.48 -13.25 18.64
C ASN A 97 10.75 -14.41 17.94
N ASN A 98 9.46 -14.60 18.21
CA ASN A 98 8.64 -15.63 17.56
C ASN A 98 8.41 -15.31 16.07
N ILE A 99 8.21 -14.03 15.70
CA ILE A 99 8.13 -13.58 14.32
C ILE A 99 9.41 -13.98 13.57
N ALA A 100 10.57 -13.60 14.11
CA ALA A 100 11.85 -13.94 13.50
C ALA A 100 12.01 -15.46 13.31
N GLN A 101 11.64 -16.25 14.31
CA GLN A 101 11.70 -17.71 14.21
C GLN A 101 10.71 -18.29 13.18
N ALA A 102 9.50 -17.73 13.07
CA ALA A 102 8.51 -18.20 12.10
C ALA A 102 9.00 -17.97 10.66
N ILE A 103 9.59 -16.80 10.38
CA ILE A 103 10.14 -16.49 9.07
C ILE A 103 11.31 -17.44 8.72
N THR A 104 12.17 -17.81 9.69
CA THR A 104 13.29 -18.75 9.41
C THR A 104 12.83 -20.17 9.05
N LYS A 105 11.57 -20.51 9.24
CA LYS A 105 11.01 -21.85 8.94
C LYS A 105 10.29 -21.91 7.61
N GLN A 106 10.17 -20.78 6.92
CA GLN A 106 9.49 -20.69 5.62
C GLN A 106 10.45 -21.04 4.47
N ASP A 107 9.88 -21.32 3.30
CA ASP A 107 10.66 -21.62 2.10
C ASP A 107 11.38 -20.37 1.56
N ALA A 108 10.71 -19.19 1.63
CA ALA A 108 11.31 -17.91 1.32
C ALA A 108 11.67 -17.18 2.63
N VAL A 109 12.96 -17.06 2.92
CA VAL A 109 13.46 -16.47 4.17
C VAL A 109 13.86 -15.02 3.96
N TYR A 110 13.21 -14.10 4.67
CA TYR A 110 13.50 -12.67 4.62
C TYR A 110 14.51 -12.26 5.71
N TRP A 111 15.81 -12.51 5.46
CA TRP A 111 16.88 -12.28 6.44
C TRP A 111 16.97 -10.85 6.95
N GLN A 112 16.64 -9.86 6.11
CA GLN A 112 16.56 -8.46 6.54
C GLN A 112 15.52 -8.26 7.66
N VAL A 113 14.32 -8.81 7.51
CA VAL A 113 13.25 -8.70 8.50
C VAL A 113 13.62 -9.43 9.80
N ILE A 114 14.19 -10.62 9.68
CA ILE A 114 14.67 -11.41 10.83
C ILE A 114 15.72 -10.62 11.62
N LEU A 115 16.70 -10.04 10.93
CA LEU A 115 17.72 -9.21 11.53
C LEU A 115 17.10 -8.06 12.33
N ARG A 116 16.15 -7.34 11.74
CA ARG A 116 15.51 -6.19 12.40
C ARG A 116 14.66 -6.58 13.61
N CYS A 117 13.97 -7.71 13.57
CA CYS A 117 13.30 -8.25 14.76
C CYS A 117 14.30 -8.53 15.89
N PHE A 118 15.44 -9.16 15.59
CA PHE A 118 16.45 -9.45 16.60
C PHE A 118 17.16 -8.21 17.12
N GLU A 119 17.34 -7.16 16.32
CA GLU A 119 17.87 -5.88 16.81
C GLU A 119 16.96 -5.23 17.86
N PHE A 120 15.65 -5.20 17.62
CA PHE A 120 14.70 -4.76 18.63
C PHE A 120 14.78 -5.62 19.90
N VAL A 121 14.74 -6.96 19.76
CA VAL A 121 14.84 -7.85 20.91
C VAL A 121 16.15 -7.62 21.69
N TYR A 122 17.27 -7.44 20.99
CA TYR A 122 18.58 -7.20 21.59
C TYR A 122 18.61 -5.90 22.42
N VAL A 123 18.18 -4.79 21.82
CA VAL A 123 18.18 -3.48 22.48
C VAL A 123 17.19 -3.43 23.64
N LEU A 124 15.95 -3.90 23.42
CA LEU A 124 14.89 -3.85 24.43
C LEU A 124 15.14 -4.78 25.63
N SER A 125 16.00 -5.78 25.47
CA SER A 125 16.36 -6.74 26.54
C SER A 125 17.69 -6.44 27.23
N SER A 126 18.45 -5.41 26.81
CA SER A 126 19.83 -5.16 27.26
C SER A 126 19.96 -4.87 28.75
N ASP A 127 19.01 -4.12 29.33
CA ASP A 127 19.13 -3.55 30.67
C ASP A 127 18.36 -4.35 31.74
N ASN A 128 17.85 -5.54 31.42
CA ASN A 128 17.02 -6.30 32.34
C ASN A 128 17.47 -7.78 32.43
N GLU A 129 17.97 -8.15 33.61
CA GLU A 129 18.37 -9.55 33.89
C GLU A 129 17.25 -10.57 33.63
N GLU A 130 15.98 -10.21 33.79
CA GLU A 130 14.83 -11.06 33.47
C GLU A 130 14.79 -11.47 32.01
N TYR A 131 15.38 -10.64 31.10
CA TYR A 131 15.38 -10.86 29.64
C TYR A 131 16.70 -11.41 29.10
N LYS A 132 17.61 -11.80 29.96
CA LYS A 132 18.95 -12.29 29.58
C LYS A 132 18.93 -13.40 28.53
N GLN A 133 17.98 -14.31 28.61
CA GLN A 133 17.83 -15.39 27.64
C GLN A 133 17.39 -14.84 26.26
N SER A 134 16.46 -13.90 26.24
CA SER A 134 16.02 -13.22 25.00
C SER A 134 17.15 -12.43 24.40
N HIS A 135 17.93 -11.71 25.20
CA HIS A 135 19.10 -10.96 24.77
C HIS A 135 20.16 -11.87 24.11
N GLN A 136 20.49 -13.01 24.75
CA GLN A 136 21.43 -13.97 24.17
C GLN A 136 20.91 -14.61 22.89
N SER A 137 19.63 -14.94 22.83
CA SER A 137 18.98 -15.45 21.62
C SER A 137 19.05 -14.44 20.47
N ALA A 138 18.77 -13.18 20.76
CA ALA A 138 18.84 -12.10 19.78
C ALA A 138 20.27 -11.86 19.27
N SER A 139 21.25 -11.87 20.16
CA SER A 139 22.67 -11.74 19.78
C SER A 139 23.09 -12.85 18.80
N ASN A 140 22.69 -14.09 19.06
CA ASN A 140 22.96 -15.21 18.15
C ASN A 140 22.19 -15.05 16.82
N GLY A 141 20.95 -14.63 16.88
CA GLY A 141 20.09 -14.40 15.70
C GLY A 141 20.64 -13.30 14.78
N ILE A 142 21.14 -12.19 15.36
CA ILE A 142 21.83 -11.14 14.62
C ILE A 142 23.04 -11.71 13.86
N GLY A 143 23.91 -12.45 14.55
CA GLY A 143 25.09 -13.05 13.91
C GLY A 143 24.72 -13.97 12.74
N THR A 144 23.73 -14.86 12.94
CA THR A 144 23.24 -15.75 11.89
C THR A 144 22.65 -14.98 10.71
N SER A 145 21.85 -13.94 10.96
CA SER A 145 21.24 -13.13 9.89
C SER A 145 22.30 -12.40 9.07
N ILE A 146 23.32 -11.84 9.72
CA ILE A 146 24.45 -11.19 9.04
C ILE A 146 25.21 -12.17 8.15
N GLU A 147 25.47 -13.40 8.61
CA GLU A 147 26.13 -14.43 7.81
C GLU A 147 25.34 -14.78 6.56
N HIS A 148 24.02 -14.88 6.65
CA HIS A 148 23.15 -15.13 5.48
C HIS A 148 23.11 -13.94 4.52
N LEU A 149 22.94 -12.72 5.04
CA LEU A 149 22.92 -11.51 4.21
C LEU A 149 24.23 -11.33 3.42
N LYS A 150 25.38 -11.66 4.00
CA LYS A 150 26.66 -11.67 3.29
C LYS A 150 26.72 -12.70 2.16
N GLN A 151 26.03 -13.82 2.30
CA GLN A 151 25.96 -14.84 1.24
C GLN A 151 25.04 -14.41 0.10
N GLU A 152 24.00 -13.63 0.40
CA GLU A 152 23.05 -13.09 -0.57
C GLU A 152 23.59 -11.84 -1.29
N ASP A 153 24.32 -10.99 -0.56
CA ASP A 153 24.89 -9.74 -1.06
C ASP A 153 26.34 -9.57 -0.59
N GLU A 154 27.31 -9.79 -1.50
CA GLU A 154 28.74 -9.62 -1.23
C GLU A 154 29.12 -8.19 -0.84
N SER A 155 28.31 -7.20 -1.15
CA SER A 155 28.52 -5.79 -0.79
C SER A 155 28.09 -5.46 0.65
N PHE A 156 27.44 -6.40 1.35
CA PHE A 156 26.99 -6.19 2.73
C PHE A 156 28.18 -5.97 3.68
N ASP A 157 28.27 -4.76 4.25
CA ASP A 157 29.39 -4.36 5.13
C ASP A 157 29.14 -4.80 6.58
N ASP A 158 29.58 -6.01 6.91
CA ASP A 158 29.49 -6.55 8.26
C ASP A 158 30.52 -5.97 9.25
N GLN A 159 31.62 -5.40 8.76
CA GLN A 159 32.68 -4.86 9.61
C GLN A 159 32.26 -3.54 10.26
N ASN A 160 31.47 -2.73 9.57
CA ASN A 160 30.96 -1.46 10.05
C ASN A 160 29.50 -1.55 10.52
N TYR A 161 28.94 -2.76 10.59
CA TYR A 161 27.56 -2.95 11.00
C TYR A 161 27.30 -2.38 12.40
N ARG A 162 26.23 -1.61 12.51
CA ARG A 162 25.71 -1.03 13.78
C ARG A 162 24.21 -1.27 13.87
N ILE A 163 23.75 -1.60 15.07
CA ILE A 163 22.31 -1.66 15.33
C ILE A 163 21.73 -0.26 15.22
N ASP A 164 20.73 -0.12 14.35
CA ASP A 164 20.03 1.13 14.08
C ASP A 164 18.53 0.88 14.11
N LEU A 165 17.87 1.28 15.20
CA LEU A 165 16.43 1.07 15.38
C LEU A 165 15.57 1.93 14.45
N GLU A 166 16.07 3.05 13.92
CA GLU A 166 15.38 3.85 12.91
C GLU A 166 15.26 3.05 11.61
N SER A 167 16.39 2.52 11.11
CA SER A 167 16.40 1.64 9.95
C SER A 167 15.62 0.35 10.21
N ALA A 168 15.71 -0.19 11.44
CA ALA A 168 14.99 -1.40 11.79
C ALA A 168 13.46 -1.23 11.70
N VAL A 169 12.91 -0.17 12.30
CA VAL A 169 11.45 0.06 12.24
C VAL A 169 10.98 0.33 10.82
N ILE A 170 11.77 1.03 9.99
CA ILE A 170 11.45 1.28 8.59
C ILE A 170 11.28 -0.05 7.83
N VAL A 171 12.23 -0.97 7.96
CA VAL A 171 12.16 -2.29 7.31
C VAL A 171 10.94 -3.08 7.79
N LEU A 172 10.63 -3.07 9.10
CA LEU A 172 9.44 -3.75 9.62
C LEU A 172 8.14 -3.12 9.13
N MET A 173 8.10 -1.80 8.99
CA MET A 173 6.94 -1.10 8.40
C MET A 173 6.77 -1.44 6.92
N ASP A 174 7.84 -1.40 6.12
CA ASP A 174 7.81 -1.74 4.70
C ASP A 174 7.36 -3.20 4.51
N TYR A 175 7.83 -4.11 5.35
CA TYR A 175 7.42 -5.52 5.31
C TYR A 175 5.95 -5.71 5.70
N THR A 176 5.48 -5.08 6.77
CA THR A 176 4.06 -5.17 7.16
C THR A 176 3.11 -4.50 6.16
N ILE A 177 3.56 -3.45 5.44
CA ILE A 177 2.84 -2.89 4.30
C ILE A 177 2.73 -3.92 3.16
N SER A 178 3.83 -4.60 2.81
CA SER A 178 3.82 -5.62 1.74
C SER A 178 2.90 -6.81 2.05
N LEU A 179 2.70 -7.12 3.33
CA LEU A 179 1.75 -8.12 3.80
C LEU A 179 0.29 -7.61 3.89
N GLY A 180 0.04 -6.33 3.56
CA GLY A 180 -1.29 -5.72 3.71
C GLY A 180 -1.72 -5.45 5.15
N MET A 181 -0.80 -5.47 6.12
CA MET A 181 -1.08 -5.36 7.55
C MET A 181 -1.03 -3.90 8.05
N TYR A 182 -1.81 -3.02 7.44
CA TYR A 182 -1.75 -1.56 7.65
C TYR A 182 -1.97 -1.11 9.09
N ASN A 183 -2.84 -1.79 9.84
CA ASN A 183 -3.06 -1.48 11.27
C ASN A 183 -1.81 -1.82 12.11
N THR A 184 -1.10 -2.88 11.79
CA THR A 184 0.15 -3.25 12.43
C THR A 184 1.23 -2.22 12.13
N THR A 185 1.37 -1.82 10.86
CA THR A 185 2.28 -0.75 10.43
C THR A 185 2.02 0.55 11.17
N HIS A 186 0.75 0.94 11.28
CA HIS A 186 0.36 2.16 12.00
C HIS A 186 0.72 2.09 13.49
N GLN A 187 0.52 0.95 14.12
CA GLN A 187 0.87 0.76 15.53
C GLN A 187 2.39 0.76 15.76
N LEU A 188 3.16 0.15 14.85
CA LEU A 188 4.64 0.24 14.88
C LEU A 188 5.10 1.69 14.81
N TYR A 189 4.53 2.49 13.90
CA TYR A 189 4.82 3.91 13.75
C TYR A 189 4.57 4.69 15.04
N ILE A 190 3.37 4.58 15.61
CA ILE A 190 3.00 5.32 16.83
C ILE A 190 3.89 4.92 17.99
N SER A 191 3.98 3.62 18.29
CA SER A 191 4.73 3.12 19.44
C SER A 191 6.23 3.43 19.32
N PHE A 192 6.79 3.39 18.09
CA PHE A 192 8.18 3.78 17.88
C PHE A 192 8.42 5.25 18.22
N LEU A 193 7.59 6.16 17.73
CA LEU A 193 7.74 7.58 18.01
C LEU A 193 7.51 7.93 19.48
N GLU A 194 6.52 7.32 20.12
CA GLU A 194 6.16 7.62 21.52
C GLU A 194 7.16 7.06 22.53
N GLU A 195 7.71 5.87 22.26
CA GLU A 195 8.55 5.16 23.23
C GLU A 195 10.04 5.21 22.87
N ILE A 196 10.41 4.81 21.67
CA ILE A 196 11.82 4.66 21.27
C ILE A 196 12.42 6.04 20.95
N ALA A 197 11.81 6.77 20.03
CA ALA A 197 12.29 8.08 19.60
C ALA A 197 12.26 9.11 20.74
N ALA A 198 11.24 9.06 21.61
CA ALA A 198 11.13 9.96 22.75
C ALA A 198 12.22 9.71 23.82
N ASN A 199 12.69 8.47 23.99
CA ASN A 199 13.69 8.10 24.99
C ASN A 199 15.12 8.14 24.45
N SER A 200 15.34 7.68 23.22
CA SER A 200 16.67 7.54 22.61
C SER A 200 17.05 8.67 21.67
N GLY A 201 16.08 9.54 21.32
CA GLY A 201 16.18 10.51 20.24
C GLY A 201 15.92 9.85 18.88
N ILE A 202 15.77 10.69 17.87
CA ILE A 202 15.61 10.28 16.47
C ILE A 202 16.35 11.28 15.59
N THR A 203 16.98 10.83 14.53
CA THR A 203 17.56 11.72 13.54
C THR A 203 16.47 12.50 12.80
N VAL A 204 16.83 13.66 12.24
CA VAL A 204 15.87 14.43 11.44
C VAL A 204 15.39 13.57 10.27
N ASP A 205 16.31 12.97 9.52
CA ASP A 205 15.99 12.13 8.37
C ASP A 205 15.19 10.89 8.77
N GLY A 206 15.54 10.22 9.87
CA GLY A 206 14.79 9.08 10.41
C GLY A 206 13.33 9.42 10.70
N TYR A 207 13.08 10.57 11.33
CA TYR A 207 11.70 11.04 11.58
C TYR A 207 10.90 11.19 10.27
N TYR A 208 11.49 11.82 9.25
CA TYR A 208 10.81 12.05 7.98
C TYR A 208 10.62 10.76 7.19
N GLN A 209 11.61 9.86 7.18
CA GLN A 209 11.50 8.56 6.53
C GLN A 209 10.39 7.70 7.13
N ILE A 210 10.32 7.60 8.46
CA ILE A 210 9.28 6.84 9.16
C ILE A 210 7.89 7.47 8.91
N SER A 211 7.80 8.81 8.95
CA SER A 211 6.56 9.52 8.64
C SER A 211 6.11 9.35 7.19
N LEU A 212 7.06 9.28 6.25
CA LEU A 212 6.77 9.04 4.84
C LEU A 212 6.16 7.65 4.63
N ARG A 213 6.66 6.57 5.32
CA ARG A 213 6.06 5.23 5.25
C ARG A 213 4.60 5.24 5.68
N ARG A 214 4.29 5.99 6.73
CA ARG A 214 2.90 6.14 7.15
C ARG A 214 2.04 6.83 6.08
N ILE A 215 2.56 7.86 5.40
CA ILE A 215 1.86 8.55 4.30
C ILE A 215 1.70 7.61 3.09
N THR A 216 2.73 6.84 2.76
CA THR A 216 2.67 5.83 1.69
C THR A 216 1.58 4.78 1.97
N MET A 217 1.42 4.39 3.23
CA MET A 217 0.33 3.50 3.63
C MET A 217 -1.05 4.12 3.37
N ASP A 218 -1.24 5.42 3.67
CA ASP A 218 -2.49 6.13 3.34
C ASP A 218 -2.73 6.16 1.80
N ALA A 219 -1.67 6.22 0.99
CA ALA A 219 -1.76 6.14 -0.47
C ALA A 219 -2.19 4.73 -0.95
N VAL A 220 -1.65 3.66 -0.36
CA VAL A 220 -2.04 2.28 -0.67
C VAL A 220 -3.51 2.01 -0.30
N LEU A 221 -4.03 2.67 0.74
CA LEU A 221 -5.43 2.60 1.15
C LEU A 221 -6.37 3.51 0.31
N ASP A 222 -5.87 4.03 -0.81
CA ASP A 222 -6.61 4.91 -1.72
C ASP A 222 -7.22 6.12 -1.01
N ASN A 223 -6.43 6.78 -0.14
CA ASN A 223 -6.84 7.96 0.59
C ASN A 223 -5.97 9.19 0.28
N PRO A 224 -6.04 9.71 -0.96
CA PRO A 224 -5.16 10.78 -1.44
C PRO A 224 -5.30 12.09 -0.64
N HIS A 225 -6.48 12.39 -0.07
CA HIS A 225 -6.65 13.59 0.77
C HIS A 225 -5.84 13.51 2.06
N ARG A 226 -5.76 12.34 2.69
CA ARG A 226 -4.90 12.13 3.86
C ARG A 226 -3.42 12.25 3.49
N VAL A 227 -3.02 11.69 2.35
CA VAL A 227 -1.66 11.81 1.81
C VAL A 227 -1.29 13.28 1.62
N ILE A 228 -2.14 14.07 0.95
CA ILE A 228 -1.93 15.49 0.73
C ILE A 228 -1.80 16.24 2.07
N THR A 229 -2.75 16.05 2.97
CA THR A 229 -2.78 16.75 4.25
C THR A 229 -1.56 16.42 5.12
N ALA A 230 -1.23 15.13 5.26
CA ALA A 230 -0.09 14.68 6.05
C ALA A 230 1.25 15.10 5.43
N GLY A 231 1.36 15.00 4.09
CA GLY A 231 2.55 15.41 3.36
C GLY A 231 2.82 16.92 3.47
N LEU A 232 1.80 17.75 3.29
CA LEU A 232 1.92 19.21 3.47
C LEU A 232 2.33 19.58 4.91
N ASN A 233 1.79 18.90 5.92
CA ASN A 233 2.21 19.09 7.30
C ASN A 233 3.70 18.73 7.51
N LEU A 234 4.18 17.67 6.85
CA LEU A 234 5.60 17.33 6.89
C LEU A 234 6.46 18.40 6.22
N LEU A 235 6.07 18.90 5.04
CA LEU A 235 6.80 19.98 4.36
C LEU A 235 6.81 21.26 5.19
N GLN A 236 5.72 21.62 5.85
CA GLN A 236 5.69 22.77 6.78
C GLN A 236 6.66 22.58 7.95
N LYS A 237 6.75 21.37 8.52
CA LYS A 237 7.74 21.08 9.56
C LYS A 237 9.17 21.16 9.02
N ALA A 238 9.41 20.78 7.77
CA ALA A 238 10.70 20.85 7.10
C ALA A 238 11.24 22.28 6.94
N GLU A 239 10.40 23.32 7.00
CA GLU A 239 10.86 24.71 7.02
C GLU A 239 11.72 25.03 8.28
N SER A 240 11.42 24.38 9.40
CA SER A 240 12.15 24.59 10.66
C SER A 240 13.23 23.54 10.93
N GLN A 241 13.05 22.33 10.43
CA GLN A 241 13.97 21.21 10.58
C GLN A 241 14.06 20.45 9.24
N PRO A 242 14.88 20.93 8.29
CA PRO A 242 14.94 20.35 6.96
C PRO A 242 15.55 18.94 6.99
N PRO A 243 14.89 17.95 6.33
CA PRO A 243 15.50 16.66 6.02
C PRO A 243 16.52 16.82 4.89
N SER A 244 17.19 15.73 4.51
CA SER A 244 17.99 15.69 3.29
C SER A 244 17.13 15.98 2.05
N ASP A 245 17.75 16.51 0.99
CA ASP A 245 17.06 16.87 -0.25
C ASP A 245 16.37 15.65 -0.89
N GLU A 246 16.98 14.46 -0.75
CA GLU A 246 16.41 13.21 -1.24
C GLU A 246 15.06 12.88 -0.56
N ILE A 247 15.00 12.96 0.76
CA ILE A 247 13.77 12.69 1.54
C ILE A 247 12.71 13.74 1.24
N LYS A 248 13.10 15.00 1.14
CA LYS A 248 12.20 16.08 0.75
C LYS A 248 11.59 15.83 -0.62
N SER A 249 12.42 15.44 -1.60
CA SER A 249 11.97 15.06 -2.94
C SER A 249 10.94 13.93 -2.90
N GLN A 250 11.19 12.87 -2.12
CA GLN A 250 10.25 11.75 -1.97
C GLN A 250 8.89 12.18 -1.39
N ILE A 251 8.89 13.09 -0.40
CA ILE A 251 7.65 13.65 0.17
C ILE A 251 6.89 14.45 -0.90
N GLU A 252 7.58 15.33 -1.63
CA GLU A 252 6.98 16.15 -2.70
C GLU A 252 6.40 15.30 -3.82
N ILE A 253 7.10 14.24 -4.25
CA ILE A 253 6.62 13.28 -5.25
C ILE A 253 5.37 12.55 -4.75
N THR A 254 5.37 12.11 -3.50
CA THR A 254 4.21 11.43 -2.90
C THR A 254 2.97 12.33 -2.87
N ILE A 255 3.14 13.61 -2.53
CA ILE A 255 2.08 14.62 -2.59
C ILE A 255 1.62 14.86 -4.04
N ALA A 256 2.56 14.95 -4.99
CA ALA A 256 2.25 15.17 -6.41
C ALA A 256 1.42 14.02 -6.98
N ASN A 257 1.75 12.76 -6.66
CA ASN A 257 0.96 11.60 -7.02
C ASN A 257 -0.47 11.72 -6.49
N ALA A 258 -0.64 12.05 -5.21
CA ALA A 258 -1.96 12.22 -4.60
C ALA A 258 -2.75 13.41 -5.19
N TYR A 259 -2.08 14.48 -5.62
CA TYR A 259 -2.74 15.54 -6.39
C TYR A 259 -3.20 15.06 -7.77
N CYS A 260 -2.44 14.18 -8.44
CA CYS A 260 -2.86 13.56 -9.69
C CYS A 260 -4.08 12.67 -9.50
N ASP A 261 -4.13 11.88 -8.41
CA ASP A 261 -5.25 10.99 -8.10
C ASP A 261 -6.54 11.78 -7.80
N THR A 262 -6.38 12.99 -7.26
CA THR A 262 -7.50 13.93 -7.04
C THR A 262 -7.69 14.94 -8.19
N THR A 263 -7.11 14.69 -9.36
CA THR A 263 -7.19 15.54 -10.56
C THR A 263 -6.72 16.98 -10.40
N GLN A 264 -5.99 17.30 -9.35
CA GLN A 264 -5.42 18.61 -9.08
C GLN A 264 -4.07 18.80 -9.82
N TYR A 265 -4.06 18.53 -11.14
CA TYR A 265 -2.84 18.50 -11.97
C TYR A 265 -2.02 19.80 -11.91
N HIS A 266 -2.69 20.97 -11.78
CA HIS A 266 -2.01 22.25 -11.63
C HIS A 266 -1.17 22.37 -10.35
N LYS A 267 -1.46 21.58 -9.30
CA LYS A 267 -0.67 21.52 -8.06
C LYS A 267 0.41 20.43 -8.13
N ALA A 268 0.14 19.33 -8.83
CA ALA A 268 1.10 18.26 -9.04
C ALA A 268 2.28 18.70 -9.94
N LEU A 269 1.98 19.44 -10.99
CA LEU A 269 2.93 19.85 -12.04
C LEU A 269 4.20 20.49 -11.47
N PRO A 270 4.15 21.57 -10.66
CA PRO A 270 5.37 22.21 -10.15
C PRO A 270 6.21 21.30 -9.24
N LEU A 271 5.57 20.36 -8.53
CA LEU A 271 6.28 19.39 -7.68
C LEU A 271 7.05 18.37 -8.53
N TYR A 272 6.48 17.88 -9.61
CA TYR A 272 7.21 17.01 -10.54
C TYR A 272 8.33 17.74 -11.27
N GLU A 273 8.10 18.97 -11.73
CA GLU A 273 9.14 19.77 -12.41
C GLU A 273 10.36 20.00 -11.50
N THR A 274 10.14 20.33 -10.22
CA THR A 274 11.20 20.55 -9.24
C THR A 274 12.03 19.27 -9.03
N ASN A 275 11.39 18.11 -9.02
CA ASN A 275 12.01 16.84 -8.67
C ASN A 275 12.51 16.03 -9.88
N LEU A 276 12.29 16.48 -11.12
CA LEU A 276 12.67 15.77 -12.34
C LEU A 276 14.18 15.50 -12.44
N THR A 277 15.02 16.36 -11.86
CA THR A 277 16.48 16.19 -11.84
C THR A 277 16.94 15.09 -10.88
N TYR A 278 16.18 14.80 -9.84
CA TYR A 278 16.45 13.73 -8.89
C TYR A 278 15.88 12.39 -9.37
N GLU A 279 14.71 12.42 -10.01
CA GLU A 279 13.98 11.24 -10.46
C GLU A 279 13.53 11.43 -11.91
N PRO A 280 14.36 11.06 -12.91
CA PRO A 280 14.04 11.23 -14.34
C PRO A 280 12.76 10.52 -14.79
N ASN A 281 12.35 9.45 -14.09
CA ASN A 281 11.13 8.70 -14.40
C ASN A 281 9.85 9.53 -14.21
N LEU A 282 9.94 10.66 -13.48
CA LEU A 282 8.83 11.61 -13.30
C LEU A 282 8.39 12.28 -14.62
N ILE A 283 9.15 12.10 -15.70
CA ILE A 283 8.76 12.60 -17.02
C ILE A 283 7.40 12.05 -17.48
N VAL A 284 7.06 10.82 -17.11
CA VAL A 284 5.80 10.18 -17.48
C VAL A 284 4.59 10.81 -16.74
N PRO A 285 4.57 10.88 -15.39
CA PRO A 285 3.49 11.58 -14.69
C PRO A 285 3.46 13.07 -14.98
N LEU A 286 4.60 13.71 -15.26
CA LEU A 286 4.66 15.10 -15.69
C LEU A 286 3.95 15.30 -17.04
N ALA A 287 4.23 14.45 -18.04
CA ALA A 287 3.55 14.48 -19.32
C ALA A 287 2.03 14.25 -19.18
N LYS A 288 1.61 13.35 -18.27
CA LYS A 288 0.20 13.16 -17.91
C LYS A 288 -0.42 14.48 -17.41
N CYS A 289 0.27 15.23 -16.54
CA CYS A 289 -0.21 16.53 -16.05
C CYS A 289 -0.34 17.56 -17.17
N TYR A 290 0.65 17.68 -18.05
CA TYR A 290 0.57 18.57 -19.21
C TYR A 290 -0.61 18.24 -20.12
N ASN A 291 -0.82 16.95 -20.40
CA ASN A 291 -1.95 16.51 -21.21
C ASN A 291 -3.30 16.85 -20.56
N ALA A 292 -3.44 16.59 -19.27
CA ALA A 292 -4.66 16.88 -18.52
C ALA A 292 -4.96 18.39 -18.40
N LEU A 293 -3.92 19.24 -18.46
CA LEU A 293 -4.03 20.69 -18.47
C LEU A 293 -4.22 21.27 -19.90
N SER A 294 -4.58 20.43 -20.86
CA SER A 294 -4.83 20.81 -22.26
C SER A 294 -3.58 21.24 -23.04
N HIS A 295 -2.41 20.70 -22.68
CA HIS A 295 -1.14 20.89 -23.36
C HIS A 295 -0.59 19.57 -23.97
N PRO A 296 -1.39 18.83 -24.80
CA PRO A 296 -1.00 17.51 -25.28
C PRO A 296 0.21 17.55 -26.25
N GLN A 297 0.41 18.64 -26.97
CA GLN A 297 1.54 18.79 -27.91
C GLN A 297 2.88 18.90 -27.15
N GLU A 298 2.90 19.69 -26.07
CA GLU A 298 4.05 19.86 -25.20
C GLU A 298 4.36 18.54 -24.48
N ALA A 299 3.34 17.83 -24.02
CA ALA A 299 3.49 16.51 -23.41
C ALA A 299 4.11 15.49 -24.38
N LEU A 300 3.64 15.48 -25.64
CA LEU A 300 4.17 14.58 -26.67
C LEU A 300 5.63 14.88 -27.00
N GLN A 301 5.97 16.17 -27.17
CA GLN A 301 7.34 16.61 -27.43
C GLN A 301 8.27 16.28 -26.26
N MET A 302 7.81 16.44 -25.01
CA MET A 302 8.56 16.13 -23.79
C MET A 302 8.90 14.65 -23.74
N LEU A 303 7.93 13.76 -23.96
CA LEU A 303 8.17 12.30 -23.97
C LEU A 303 9.10 11.91 -25.13
N GLY A 304 8.93 12.49 -26.32
CA GLY A 304 9.82 12.24 -27.45
C GLY A 304 11.27 12.59 -27.13
N ASN A 305 11.53 13.78 -26.60
CA ASN A 305 12.86 14.21 -26.22
C ASN A 305 13.46 13.31 -25.13
N ALA A 306 12.65 12.88 -24.17
CA ALA A 306 13.11 12.02 -23.10
C ALA A 306 13.53 10.63 -23.60
N ILE A 307 12.77 10.03 -24.52
CA ILE A 307 13.13 8.74 -25.13
C ILE A 307 14.39 8.85 -25.98
N GLU A 308 14.60 9.96 -26.68
CA GLU A 308 15.83 10.19 -27.46
C GLU A 308 17.09 10.24 -26.56
N GLN A 309 16.93 10.75 -25.32
CA GLN A 309 18.01 10.83 -24.35
C GLN A 309 18.20 9.51 -23.59
N ASP A 310 17.10 8.88 -23.17
CA ASP A 310 17.09 7.60 -22.46
C ASP A 310 15.96 6.70 -22.98
N PRO A 311 16.29 5.73 -23.87
CA PRO A 311 15.29 4.79 -24.38
C PRO A 311 14.61 3.91 -23.30
N SER A 312 15.20 3.76 -22.10
CA SER A 312 14.62 2.97 -21.02
C SER A 312 13.31 3.55 -20.48
N ILE A 313 13.08 4.85 -20.67
CA ILE A 313 11.82 5.52 -20.29
C ILE A 313 10.62 4.85 -20.99
N SER A 314 10.78 4.36 -22.21
CA SER A 314 9.72 3.65 -22.93
C SER A 314 9.31 2.30 -22.29
N THR A 315 10.12 1.78 -21.38
CA THR A 315 9.84 0.52 -20.66
C THR A 315 9.18 0.73 -19.30
N LEU A 316 8.92 1.97 -18.90
CA LEU A 316 8.24 2.27 -17.64
C LEU A 316 6.78 1.78 -17.66
N PRO A 317 6.26 1.22 -16.56
CA PRO A 317 4.96 0.53 -16.54
C PRO A 317 3.76 1.34 -17.04
N GLU A 318 3.74 2.64 -16.82
CA GLU A 318 2.62 3.52 -17.22
C GLU A 318 2.88 4.27 -18.53
N PHE A 319 4.07 4.08 -19.15
CA PHE A 319 4.49 4.85 -20.31
C PHE A 319 3.50 4.74 -21.50
N ASP A 320 3.22 3.52 -21.97
CA ASP A 320 2.35 3.29 -23.12
C ASP A 320 0.90 3.75 -22.87
N LYS A 321 0.45 3.69 -21.61
CA LYS A 321 -0.85 4.22 -21.20
C LYS A 321 -0.92 5.75 -21.36
N VAL A 322 0.07 6.45 -20.83
CA VAL A 322 0.14 7.91 -20.90
C VAL A 322 0.37 8.38 -22.34
N LEU A 323 1.29 7.74 -23.07
CA LEU A 323 1.57 8.03 -24.46
C LEU A 323 0.32 7.82 -25.32
N GLY A 324 -0.38 6.70 -25.16
CA GLY A 324 -1.59 6.40 -25.93
C GLY A 324 -2.68 7.46 -25.74
N LYS A 325 -2.88 7.95 -24.50
CA LYS A 325 -3.84 9.03 -24.21
C LYS A 325 -3.40 10.35 -24.87
N ILE A 326 -2.13 10.72 -24.76
CA ILE A 326 -1.60 11.93 -25.41
C ILE A 326 -1.73 11.87 -26.93
N LEU A 327 -1.40 10.73 -27.54
CA LEU A 327 -1.54 10.52 -28.98
C LEU A 327 -3.01 10.60 -29.43
N LEU A 328 -3.94 10.08 -28.63
CA LEU A 328 -5.37 10.20 -28.88
C LEU A 328 -5.81 11.65 -28.86
N ASP A 329 -5.43 12.41 -27.84
CA ASP A 329 -5.79 13.82 -27.65
C ASP A 329 -5.12 14.74 -28.70
N THR A 330 -3.99 14.30 -29.29
CA THR A 330 -3.33 15.00 -30.43
C THR A 330 -3.83 14.55 -31.80
N GLY A 331 -4.75 13.59 -31.88
CA GLY A 331 -5.34 13.08 -33.12
C GLY A 331 -4.51 12.04 -33.88
N HIS A 332 -3.44 11.50 -33.26
CA HIS A 332 -2.60 10.44 -33.83
C HIS A 332 -3.21 9.06 -33.54
N ILE A 333 -4.37 8.79 -34.12
CA ILE A 333 -5.25 7.67 -33.71
C ILE A 333 -4.59 6.29 -33.89
N LYS A 334 -3.82 6.08 -34.98
CA LYS A 334 -3.16 4.78 -35.24
C LYS A 334 -2.08 4.50 -34.21
N GLU A 335 -1.24 5.49 -33.96
CA GLU A 335 -0.15 5.41 -32.99
C GLU A 335 -0.70 5.25 -31.56
N ALA A 336 -1.83 5.88 -31.25
CA ALA A 336 -2.54 5.68 -29.98
C ALA A 336 -3.01 4.22 -29.82
N LEU A 337 -3.60 3.62 -30.87
CA LEU A 337 -3.99 2.22 -30.86
C LEU A 337 -2.80 1.28 -30.66
N ASP A 338 -1.67 1.57 -31.30
CA ASP A 338 -0.46 0.77 -31.14
C ASP A 338 0.07 0.84 -29.69
N ALA A 339 0.06 2.03 -29.07
CA ALA A 339 0.44 2.22 -27.68
C ALA A 339 -0.50 1.46 -26.71
N PHE A 340 -1.82 1.56 -26.91
CA PHE A 340 -2.78 0.82 -26.10
C PHE A 340 -2.65 -0.69 -26.23
N ASN A 341 -2.34 -1.20 -27.45
CA ASN A 341 -2.12 -2.63 -27.67
C ASN A 341 -0.85 -3.12 -26.97
N ARG A 342 0.25 -2.34 -26.95
CA ARG A 342 1.46 -2.69 -26.19
C ARG A 342 1.17 -2.74 -24.70
N TYR A 343 0.49 -1.72 -24.15
CA TYR A 343 0.09 -1.68 -22.75
C TYR A 343 -0.75 -2.89 -22.32
N GLU A 344 -1.67 -3.35 -23.18
CA GLU A 344 -2.48 -4.55 -22.89
C GLU A 344 -1.67 -5.86 -23.02
N ALA A 345 -0.71 -5.93 -23.95
CA ALA A 345 0.12 -7.12 -24.16
C ALA A 345 1.05 -7.39 -22.97
N ASP A 346 1.48 -6.35 -22.26
CA ASP A 346 2.35 -6.46 -21.08
C ASP A 346 1.59 -6.87 -19.80
N LYS A 347 0.25 -6.87 -19.83
CA LYS A 347 -0.57 -7.28 -18.70
C LYS A 347 -0.82 -8.78 -18.69
N THR A 348 -0.61 -9.39 -17.53
CA THR A 348 -1.00 -10.79 -17.27
C THR A 348 -2.50 -10.96 -17.05
N ASP A 349 -3.19 -9.87 -16.68
CA ASP A 349 -4.64 -9.84 -16.47
C ASP A 349 -5.34 -9.27 -17.72
N THR A 350 -6.20 -10.08 -18.33
CA THR A 350 -7.01 -9.73 -19.51
C THR A 350 -8.29 -8.98 -19.15
N GLY A 351 -8.38 -8.46 -17.92
CA GLY A 351 -9.54 -7.70 -17.44
C GLY A 351 -9.73 -6.37 -18.19
N ILE A 352 -10.99 -5.93 -18.29
CA ILE A 352 -11.31 -4.58 -18.82
C ILE A 352 -10.81 -3.56 -17.81
N SER A 353 -10.12 -2.54 -18.29
CA SER A 353 -9.60 -1.43 -17.49
C SER A 353 -10.15 -0.10 -18.00
N PRO A 354 -10.04 1.01 -17.24
CA PRO A 354 -10.36 2.35 -17.77
C PRO A 354 -9.67 2.65 -19.09
N MET A 355 -8.48 2.11 -19.32
CA MET A 355 -7.73 2.25 -20.57
C MET A 355 -8.41 1.58 -21.75
N THR A 356 -9.15 0.50 -21.54
CA THR A 356 -9.94 -0.18 -22.58
C THR A 356 -10.97 0.78 -23.21
N ILE A 357 -11.48 1.76 -22.44
CA ILE A 357 -12.43 2.75 -22.92
C ILE A 357 -11.73 3.79 -23.80
N HIS A 358 -10.52 4.24 -23.47
CA HIS A 358 -9.74 5.08 -24.36
C HIS A 358 -9.38 4.38 -25.67
N LYS A 359 -9.08 3.09 -25.62
CA LYS A 359 -8.91 2.27 -26.83
C LYS A 359 -10.20 2.16 -27.63
N ALA A 360 -11.35 2.00 -26.98
CA ALA A 360 -12.64 2.01 -27.67
C ALA A 360 -12.90 3.36 -28.38
N LEU A 361 -12.54 4.47 -27.74
CA LEU A 361 -12.62 5.80 -28.39
C LEU A 361 -11.72 5.89 -29.62
N ALA A 362 -10.47 5.43 -29.51
CA ALA A 362 -9.55 5.38 -30.64
C ALA A 362 -10.07 4.51 -31.80
N LEU A 363 -10.67 3.34 -31.50
CA LEU A 363 -11.32 2.48 -32.49
C LEU A 363 -12.52 3.16 -33.16
N TYR A 364 -13.37 3.84 -32.38
CA TYR A 364 -14.49 4.60 -32.92
C TYR A 364 -14.01 5.70 -33.88
N LEU A 365 -13.00 6.48 -33.47
CA LEU A 365 -12.43 7.56 -34.30
C LEU A 365 -11.70 7.03 -35.55
N SER A 366 -11.20 5.77 -35.50
CA SER A 366 -10.59 5.11 -36.67
C SER A 366 -11.63 4.52 -37.65
N GLY A 367 -12.93 4.57 -37.34
CA GLY A 367 -14.00 3.97 -38.11
C GLY A 367 -14.33 2.50 -37.79
N SER A 368 -13.70 1.92 -36.76
CA SER A 368 -13.97 0.56 -36.30
C SER A 368 -15.07 0.54 -35.23
N GLU A 369 -16.26 1.07 -35.58
CA GLU A 369 -17.37 1.29 -34.62
C GLU A 369 -17.86 -0.02 -33.97
N MET A 370 -17.80 -1.15 -34.68
CA MET A 370 -18.27 -2.44 -34.17
C MET A 370 -17.36 -2.93 -33.02
N ASP A 371 -16.04 -2.81 -33.18
CA ASP A 371 -15.07 -3.22 -32.16
C ASP A 371 -15.15 -2.28 -30.95
N ALA A 372 -15.27 -0.98 -31.20
CA ALA A 372 -15.49 0.03 -30.16
C ALA A 372 -16.74 -0.29 -29.33
N THR A 373 -17.87 -0.57 -29.99
CA THR A 373 -19.15 -0.91 -29.34
C THR A 373 -19.03 -2.18 -28.49
N GLN A 374 -18.28 -3.17 -28.93
CA GLN A 374 -18.06 -4.41 -28.17
C GLN A 374 -17.30 -4.14 -26.87
N LEU A 375 -16.24 -3.32 -26.90
CA LEU A 375 -15.47 -2.95 -25.71
C LEU A 375 -16.33 -2.14 -24.74
N VAL A 376 -17.07 -1.15 -25.22
CA VAL A 376 -17.99 -0.35 -24.41
C VAL A 376 -19.07 -1.21 -23.75
N HIS A 377 -19.67 -2.16 -24.51
CA HIS A 377 -20.66 -3.06 -23.97
C HIS A 377 -20.09 -3.94 -22.84
N SER A 378 -18.88 -4.41 -23.00
CA SER A 378 -18.18 -5.19 -21.97
C SER A 378 -17.88 -4.34 -20.73
N ALA A 379 -17.47 -3.08 -20.89
CA ALA A 379 -17.26 -2.14 -19.79
C ALA A 379 -18.57 -1.81 -19.03
N MET A 380 -19.67 -1.59 -19.78
CA MET A 380 -21.01 -1.39 -19.20
C MET A 380 -21.53 -2.60 -18.42
N LYS A 381 -21.14 -3.82 -18.80
CA LYS A 381 -21.47 -5.02 -18.04
C LYS A 381 -20.73 -5.07 -16.72
N LEU A 382 -19.44 -4.73 -16.70
CA LEU A 382 -18.63 -4.67 -15.48
C LEU A 382 -19.14 -3.62 -14.48
N LEU A 383 -19.57 -2.46 -14.98
CA LEU A 383 -20.14 -1.42 -14.14
C LEU A 383 -21.36 -1.92 -13.35
N LYS A 384 -22.15 -2.82 -13.92
CA LYS A 384 -23.37 -3.39 -13.32
C LYS A 384 -23.11 -4.61 -12.44
N ASP A 385 -21.92 -5.15 -12.49
CA ASP A 385 -21.57 -6.36 -11.74
C ASP A 385 -21.13 -5.98 -10.32
N GLU A 386 -21.99 -6.20 -9.34
CA GLU A 386 -21.75 -5.88 -7.93
C GLU A 386 -20.67 -6.71 -7.26
N SER A 387 -20.17 -7.78 -7.93
CA SER A 387 -19.02 -8.54 -7.46
C SER A 387 -17.69 -7.81 -7.65
N ASN A 388 -17.65 -6.78 -8.49
CA ASN A 388 -16.47 -5.94 -8.69
C ASN A 388 -16.36 -4.88 -7.61
N ASP A 389 -15.11 -4.49 -7.33
CA ASP A 389 -14.81 -3.40 -6.42
C ASP A 389 -15.53 -2.09 -6.79
N LEU A 390 -16.06 -1.38 -5.80
CA LEU A 390 -16.86 -0.18 -6.01
C LEU A 390 -16.07 0.95 -6.68
N LEU A 391 -14.81 1.19 -6.25
CA LEU A 391 -13.95 2.24 -6.81
C LEU A 391 -13.58 1.93 -8.26
N TYR A 392 -13.35 0.66 -8.57
CA TYR A 392 -13.11 0.20 -9.92
C TYR A 392 -14.32 0.43 -10.83
N ARG A 393 -15.54 0.14 -10.37
CA ARG A 393 -16.80 0.41 -11.07
C ARG A 393 -16.97 1.90 -11.35
N ILE A 394 -16.75 2.75 -10.35
CA ILE A 394 -16.82 4.21 -10.49
C ILE A 394 -15.81 4.72 -11.51
N SER A 395 -14.57 4.24 -11.45
CA SER A 395 -13.51 4.65 -12.39
C SER A 395 -13.88 4.31 -13.84
N ILE A 396 -14.38 3.10 -14.10
CA ILE A 396 -14.88 2.70 -15.44
C ILE A 396 -16.05 3.58 -15.88
N GLY A 397 -16.97 3.87 -14.97
CA GLY A 397 -18.13 4.69 -15.28
C GLY A 397 -17.77 6.11 -15.71
N ILE A 398 -16.79 6.74 -15.09
CA ILE A 398 -16.30 8.07 -15.45
C ILE A 398 -15.72 8.07 -16.86
N GLU A 399 -14.88 7.12 -17.21
CA GLU A 399 -14.31 7.03 -18.56
C GLU A 399 -15.38 6.71 -19.63
N LEU A 400 -16.42 5.98 -19.28
CA LEU A 400 -17.57 5.74 -20.16
C LEU A 400 -18.37 7.03 -20.42
N ILE A 401 -18.53 7.89 -19.42
CA ILE A 401 -19.15 9.21 -19.60
C ILE A 401 -18.37 10.03 -20.64
N ASP A 402 -17.04 10.12 -20.49
CA ASP A 402 -16.17 10.82 -21.43
C ASP A 402 -16.31 10.26 -22.84
N TYR A 403 -16.28 8.93 -23.00
CA TYR A 403 -16.52 8.28 -24.29
C TYR A 403 -17.87 8.66 -24.89
N MET A 404 -18.94 8.65 -24.10
CA MET A 404 -20.30 8.97 -24.56
C MET A 404 -20.42 10.42 -25.02
N PHE A 405 -19.81 11.36 -24.27
CA PHE A 405 -19.78 12.76 -24.70
C PHE A 405 -19.02 12.95 -26.01
N GLN A 406 -17.84 12.34 -26.15
CA GLN A 406 -17.01 12.46 -27.37
C GLN A 406 -17.64 11.78 -28.59
N THR A 407 -18.49 10.78 -28.41
CA THR A 407 -19.21 10.08 -29.49
C THR A 407 -20.62 10.67 -29.73
N GLY A 408 -21.03 11.71 -29.01
CA GLY A 408 -22.31 12.39 -29.14
C GLY A 408 -23.49 11.67 -28.51
N ASN A 409 -23.27 10.66 -27.67
CA ASN A 409 -24.31 9.89 -26.97
C ASN A 409 -24.75 10.56 -25.66
N ILE A 410 -25.13 11.83 -25.72
CA ILE A 410 -25.36 12.70 -24.54
C ILE A 410 -26.45 12.12 -23.60
N GLU A 411 -27.57 11.65 -24.13
CA GLU A 411 -28.67 11.08 -23.31
C GLU A 411 -28.22 9.86 -22.49
N GLN A 412 -27.31 9.05 -23.03
CA GLN A 412 -26.76 7.90 -22.30
C GLN A 412 -25.74 8.34 -21.24
N ALA A 413 -24.95 9.38 -21.55
CA ALA A 413 -24.02 9.96 -20.59
C ALA A 413 -24.75 10.53 -19.36
N GLU A 414 -25.84 11.29 -19.56
CA GLU A 414 -26.67 11.83 -18.47
C GLU A 414 -27.23 10.71 -17.56
N LYS A 415 -27.78 9.64 -18.16
CA LYS A 415 -28.27 8.48 -17.38
C LYS A 415 -27.15 7.78 -16.59
N LEU A 416 -25.95 7.73 -17.15
CA LEU A 416 -24.81 7.14 -16.49
C LEU A 416 -24.30 8.01 -15.33
N ILE A 417 -24.32 9.33 -15.47
CA ILE A 417 -24.02 10.28 -14.40
C ILE A 417 -24.93 10.05 -13.19
N ASP A 418 -26.27 9.94 -13.43
CA ASP A 418 -27.22 9.66 -12.35
C ASP A 418 -26.93 8.34 -11.65
N GLN A 419 -26.56 7.30 -12.40
CA GLN A 419 -26.16 6.00 -11.83
C GLN A 419 -24.89 6.08 -10.99
N LEU A 420 -23.87 6.84 -11.45
CA LEU A 420 -22.63 7.02 -10.72
C LEU A 420 -22.81 7.82 -9.43
N HIS A 421 -23.69 8.83 -9.43
CA HIS A 421 -24.03 9.52 -8.17
C HIS A 421 -24.59 8.56 -7.14
N GLY A 422 -25.44 7.60 -7.53
CA GLY A 422 -25.91 6.55 -6.64
C GLY A 422 -24.81 5.65 -6.09
N LEU A 423 -23.82 5.29 -6.92
CA LEU A 423 -22.67 4.51 -6.47
C LEU A 423 -21.74 5.31 -5.54
N LEU A 424 -21.60 6.62 -5.78
CA LEU A 424 -20.78 7.47 -4.91
C LEU A 424 -21.37 7.62 -3.51
N GLU A 425 -22.70 7.57 -3.35
CA GLU A 425 -23.34 7.59 -2.04
C GLU A 425 -23.00 6.36 -1.18
N GLU A 426 -22.54 5.26 -1.79
CA GLU A 426 -22.05 4.07 -1.09
C GLU A 426 -20.64 4.25 -0.51
N LEU A 427 -19.88 5.27 -0.97
CA LEU A 427 -18.55 5.58 -0.46
C LEU A 427 -18.63 6.47 0.80
N PRO A 428 -17.61 6.39 1.69
CA PRO A 428 -17.45 7.36 2.76
C PRO A 428 -17.35 8.80 2.21
N ASP A 429 -17.96 9.78 2.88
CA ASP A 429 -17.98 11.19 2.43
C ASP A 429 -16.59 11.74 2.07
N SER A 430 -15.54 11.32 2.80
CA SER A 430 -14.16 11.73 2.55
C SER A 430 -13.58 11.23 1.23
N MET A 431 -14.20 10.22 0.61
CA MET A 431 -13.76 9.62 -0.65
C MET A 431 -14.60 10.06 -1.85
N GLN A 432 -15.76 10.69 -1.65
CA GLN A 432 -16.66 11.08 -2.73
C GLN A 432 -16.17 12.30 -3.53
N GLU A 433 -15.50 13.26 -2.87
CA GLU A 433 -15.14 14.56 -3.45
C GLU A 433 -14.29 14.44 -4.73
N PRO A 434 -13.22 13.61 -4.79
CA PRO A 434 -12.39 13.49 -5.99
C PRO A 434 -13.16 12.98 -7.21
N TYR A 435 -14.08 12.07 -7.00
CA TYR A 435 -14.88 11.46 -8.08
C TYR A 435 -16.01 12.40 -8.53
N ASN A 436 -16.65 13.10 -7.59
CA ASN A 436 -17.63 14.13 -7.93
C ASN A 436 -17.01 15.22 -8.80
N ALA A 437 -15.80 15.68 -8.50
CA ALA A 437 -15.10 16.67 -9.28
C ALA A 437 -14.84 16.20 -10.74
N ARG A 438 -14.59 14.89 -10.95
CA ARG A 438 -14.38 14.31 -12.29
C ARG A 438 -15.68 14.12 -13.08
N ILE A 439 -16.80 13.87 -12.40
CA ILE A 439 -18.11 13.70 -13.06
C ILE A 439 -18.67 15.04 -13.52
N VAL A 440 -18.34 16.14 -12.83
CA VAL A 440 -18.83 17.49 -13.11
C VAL A 440 -17.91 18.24 -14.08
N ALA A 441 -16.65 17.84 -14.25
CA ALA A 441 -15.67 18.44 -15.14
C ALA A 441 -15.91 18.06 -16.60
#